data_994a8300f2abb8e3ddbd81275aa0b149
#
_entry.id   994a8300f2abb8e3ddbd81275aa0b149
#
_cell.length_a   1.000
_cell.length_b   1.000
_cell.length_c   1.000
_cell.angle_alpha   90.00
_cell.angle_beta   90.00
_cell.angle_gamma   90.00
#
_symmetry.space_group_name_H-M   'P 1'
#
loop_
_entity.id
_entity.type
_entity.pdbx_description
1 polymer ?
#
loop_
_entity_poly.entity_id
_entity_poly.type
_entity_poly.pdbx_seq_one_letter_code
_entity_poly.pdbx_strand_id
1 'polypeptide(L)'
;MNIAPLIEYFAGVRGQMIPPAALSDRRFLAALLTAREPGPIPAEVNAQLDTLLSKEAEARGSVEADKLPTLAARGAASGAVAQRMRLWRGDLTVLRADAIVNAANDRMLGCFVPGHICIDNAIYAAAGPGLREECAEHIRRQGHPEPTGTATLTAGYHLPASFVIHT
;
A
#
# COMPACT_ATOMS: atom_id res chain seq x y z
N MET A 1 9.92 3.10 -18.68
CA MET A 1 10.52 4.23 -17.92
C MET A 1 11.85 3.76 -17.35
N ASN A 2 12.89 4.61 -17.39
CA ASN A 2 14.17 4.29 -16.73
C ASN A 2 14.01 4.55 -15.21
N ILE A 3 14.22 3.52 -14.37
CA ILE A 3 14.12 3.60 -12.91
C ILE A 3 15.49 3.64 -12.20
N ALA A 4 16.58 3.63 -12.96
CA ALA A 4 17.93 3.68 -12.39
C ALA A 4 18.16 4.91 -11.47
N PRO A 5 17.68 6.13 -11.79
CA PRO A 5 17.82 7.27 -10.89
C PRO A 5 17.10 7.10 -9.56
N LEU A 6 15.93 6.44 -9.54
CA LEU A 6 15.22 6.12 -8.31
C LEU A 6 16.01 5.13 -7.45
N ILE A 7 16.55 4.08 -8.07
CA ILE A 7 17.38 3.09 -7.38
C ILE A 7 18.61 3.77 -6.77
N GLU A 8 19.31 4.60 -7.53
CA GLU A 8 20.49 5.33 -7.08
C GLU A 8 20.18 6.20 -5.85
N TYR A 9 19.11 6.98 -5.91
CA TYR A 9 18.68 7.81 -4.79
C TYR A 9 18.37 6.97 -3.53
N PHE A 10 17.48 5.98 -3.63
CA PHE A 10 17.06 5.21 -2.47
C PHE A 10 18.15 4.27 -1.93
N ALA A 11 19.05 3.77 -2.76
CA ALA A 11 20.23 3.01 -2.31
C ALA A 11 21.23 3.92 -1.59
N GLY A 12 21.45 5.14 -2.08
CA GLY A 12 22.34 6.12 -1.46
C GLY A 12 21.87 6.54 -0.07
N VAL A 13 20.57 6.77 0.11
CA VAL A 13 19.96 7.10 1.43
C VAL A 13 20.24 6.00 2.48
N ARG A 14 20.38 4.73 2.07
CA ARG A 14 20.64 3.62 2.96
C ARG A 14 22.12 3.21 3.07
N GLY A 15 22.99 3.84 2.31
CA GLY A 15 24.41 3.43 2.23
C GLY A 15 24.62 2.03 1.61
N GLN A 16 23.60 1.50 0.91
CA GLN A 16 23.67 0.22 0.21
C GLN A 16 23.81 0.46 -1.28
N MET A 17 24.90 0.01 -1.85
CA MET A 17 25.32 0.38 -3.20
C MET A 17 25.12 -0.72 -4.26
N ILE A 18 24.80 -1.97 -3.90
CA ILE A 18 24.81 -3.06 -4.86
C ILE A 18 23.53 -3.88 -4.77
N PRO A 19 22.72 -3.94 -5.87
CA PRO A 19 21.63 -4.88 -5.93
C PRO A 19 22.16 -6.32 -5.88
N PRO A 20 21.51 -7.23 -5.14
CA PRO A 20 21.81 -8.64 -5.27
C PRO A 20 21.69 -9.05 -6.73
N ALA A 21 22.68 -9.71 -7.28
CA ALA A 21 22.76 -10.08 -8.71
C ALA A 21 21.54 -10.88 -9.24
N ALA A 22 20.70 -11.39 -8.33
CA ALA A 22 19.48 -12.16 -8.63
C ALA A 22 18.17 -11.33 -8.68
N LEU A 23 18.19 -10.03 -8.30
CA LEU A 23 16.99 -9.20 -8.30
C LEU A 23 16.93 -8.34 -9.57
N SER A 24 15.75 -8.27 -10.19
CA SER A 24 15.50 -7.22 -11.20
C SER A 24 15.48 -5.84 -10.53
N ASP A 25 15.83 -4.80 -11.29
CA ASP A 25 15.84 -3.40 -10.83
C ASP A 25 14.54 -3.01 -10.13
N ARG A 26 13.39 -3.44 -10.65
CA ARG A 26 12.10 -3.12 -10.04
C ARG A 26 11.90 -3.81 -8.67
N ARG A 27 12.37 -5.03 -8.51
CA ARG A 27 12.33 -5.73 -7.22
C ARG A 27 13.31 -5.13 -6.22
N PHE A 28 14.46 -4.69 -6.69
CA PHE A 28 15.42 -3.99 -5.85
C PHE A 28 14.86 -2.64 -5.36
N LEU A 29 14.27 -1.84 -6.25
CA LEU A 29 13.59 -0.61 -5.85
C LEU A 29 12.46 -0.89 -4.84
N ALA A 30 11.67 -1.95 -5.03
CA ALA A 30 10.64 -2.34 -4.06
C ALA A 30 11.24 -2.67 -2.68
N ALA A 31 12.38 -3.37 -2.64
CA ALA A 31 13.06 -3.68 -1.41
C ALA A 31 13.59 -2.42 -0.69
N LEU A 32 14.14 -1.47 -1.44
CA LEU A 32 14.59 -0.18 -0.91
C LEU A 32 13.43 0.63 -0.32
N LEU A 33 12.31 0.72 -1.04
CA LEU A 33 11.12 1.42 -0.58
C LEU A 33 10.48 0.73 0.64
N THR A 34 10.43 -0.60 0.66
CA THR A 34 9.91 -1.37 1.81
C THR A 34 10.70 -1.09 3.07
N ALA A 35 12.01 -1.08 2.97
CA ALA A 35 12.90 -0.90 4.10
C ALA A 35 13.22 0.57 4.43
N ARG A 36 12.66 1.53 3.68
CA ARG A 36 12.86 2.96 3.90
C ARG A 36 12.11 3.44 5.14
N GLU A 37 12.80 4.13 6.04
CA GLU A 37 12.17 4.87 7.13
C GLU A 37 11.41 6.09 6.60
N PRO A 38 10.35 6.56 7.31
CA PRO A 38 9.69 7.82 6.98
C PRO A 38 10.68 9.00 6.95
N GLY A 39 10.45 9.94 6.05
CA GLY A 39 11.28 11.14 5.92
C GLY A 39 11.12 11.79 4.55
N PRO A 40 11.64 13.00 4.37
CA PRO A 40 11.44 13.77 3.15
C PRO A 40 12.06 13.08 1.93
N ILE A 41 11.35 13.15 0.82
CA ILE A 41 11.83 12.78 -0.52
C ILE A 41 11.89 14.08 -1.35
N PRO A 42 13.00 14.35 -2.05
CA PRO A 42 13.06 15.49 -2.96
C PRO A 42 11.90 15.48 -3.97
N ALA A 43 11.33 16.64 -4.25
CA ALA A 43 10.13 16.76 -5.08
C ALA A 43 10.30 16.11 -6.47
N GLU A 44 11.47 16.23 -7.07
CA GLU A 44 11.78 15.63 -8.37
C GLU A 44 11.78 14.09 -8.31
N VAL A 45 12.39 13.52 -7.27
CA VAL A 45 12.42 12.06 -7.05
C VAL A 45 11.01 11.54 -6.78
N ASN A 46 10.24 12.27 -5.95
CA ASN A 46 8.86 11.90 -5.66
C ASN A 46 8.00 11.92 -6.92
N ALA A 47 8.12 12.95 -7.77
CA ALA A 47 7.36 13.02 -9.03
C ALA A 47 7.69 11.87 -10.00
N GLN A 48 8.96 11.45 -10.06
CA GLN A 48 9.35 10.27 -10.86
C GLN A 48 8.75 8.98 -10.28
N LEU A 49 8.77 8.84 -8.96
CA LEU A 49 8.17 7.68 -8.29
C LEU A 49 6.65 7.64 -8.45
N ASP A 50 5.96 8.78 -8.29
CA ASP A 50 4.52 8.91 -8.52
C ASP A 50 4.15 8.52 -9.97
N THR A 51 4.95 8.95 -10.94
CA THR A 51 4.77 8.55 -12.34
C THR A 51 4.91 7.04 -12.54
N LEU A 52 5.86 6.40 -11.88
CA LEU A 52 6.05 4.95 -11.92
C LEU A 52 4.85 4.23 -11.31
N LEU A 53 4.47 4.60 -10.08
CA LEU A 53 3.40 3.93 -9.33
C LEU A 53 2.04 4.11 -10.01
N SER A 54 1.75 5.28 -10.57
CA SER A 54 0.52 5.53 -11.34
C SER A 54 0.43 4.62 -12.56
N LYS A 55 1.50 4.51 -13.35
CA LYS A 55 1.54 3.59 -14.50
C LYS A 55 1.38 2.12 -14.10
N GLU A 56 1.97 1.73 -12.97
CA GLU A 56 1.82 0.37 -12.47
C GLU A 56 0.38 0.11 -11.96
N ALA A 57 -0.25 1.08 -11.33
CA ALA A 57 -1.65 1.01 -10.91
C ALA A 57 -2.59 0.87 -12.12
N GLU A 58 -2.39 1.69 -13.16
CA GLU A 58 -3.13 1.59 -14.43
C GLU A 58 -2.95 0.23 -15.09
N ALA A 59 -1.72 -0.28 -15.16
CA ALA A 59 -1.41 -1.57 -15.78
C ALA A 59 -2.02 -2.76 -15.01
N ARG A 60 -2.15 -2.67 -13.68
CA ARG A 60 -2.85 -3.70 -12.87
C ARG A 60 -4.36 -3.67 -13.08
N GLY A 61 -4.92 -2.53 -13.48
CA GLY A 61 -6.36 -2.31 -13.56
C GLY A 61 -7.01 -2.24 -12.18
N SER A 62 -8.34 -2.25 -12.16
CA SER A 62 -9.12 -2.26 -10.92
C SER A 62 -10.34 -3.16 -11.00
N VAL A 63 -10.79 -3.64 -9.85
CA VAL A 63 -12.02 -4.42 -9.65
C VAL A 63 -13.00 -3.57 -8.87
N GLU A 64 -14.15 -3.27 -9.47
CA GLU A 64 -15.20 -2.48 -8.83
C GLU A 64 -15.91 -3.33 -7.76
N ALA A 65 -15.78 -2.95 -6.49
CA ALA A 65 -16.35 -3.71 -5.37
C ALA A 65 -17.88 -3.76 -5.43
N ASP A 66 -18.52 -2.69 -5.86
CA ASP A 66 -19.98 -2.56 -5.97
C ASP A 66 -20.59 -3.40 -7.12
N LYS A 67 -19.79 -3.74 -8.14
CA LYS A 67 -20.19 -4.60 -9.26
C LYS A 67 -20.02 -6.10 -9.00
N LEU A 68 -19.38 -6.48 -7.91
CA LEU A 68 -19.26 -7.89 -7.52
C LEU A 68 -20.64 -8.44 -7.12
N PRO A 69 -20.97 -9.71 -7.45
CA PRO A 69 -22.26 -10.29 -7.07
C PRO A 69 -22.36 -10.43 -5.56
N THR A 70 -23.52 -10.04 -5.01
CA THR A 70 -23.81 -10.18 -3.58
C THR A 70 -23.98 -11.66 -3.18
N LEU A 71 -23.91 -11.97 -1.89
CA LEU A 71 -24.19 -13.33 -1.40
C LEU A 71 -25.63 -13.77 -1.74
N ALA A 72 -26.57 -12.84 -1.72
CA ALA A 72 -27.95 -13.11 -2.14
C ALA A 72 -28.04 -13.43 -3.63
N ALA A 73 -27.36 -12.66 -4.49
CA ALA A 73 -27.32 -12.90 -5.94
C ALA A 73 -26.65 -14.23 -6.31
N ARG A 74 -25.74 -14.73 -5.46
CA ARG A 74 -25.10 -16.03 -5.63
C ARG A 74 -25.92 -17.20 -5.06
N GLY A 75 -27.05 -16.94 -4.40
CA GLY A 75 -27.83 -17.95 -3.69
C GLY A 75 -27.14 -18.51 -2.44
N ALA A 76 -26.07 -17.86 -1.96
CA ALA A 76 -25.29 -18.34 -0.82
C ALA A 76 -25.90 -17.98 0.54
N ALA A 77 -26.73 -16.92 0.59
CA ALA A 77 -27.44 -16.48 1.78
C ALA A 77 -28.65 -15.63 1.39
N SER A 78 -29.59 -15.39 2.34
CA SER A 78 -30.78 -14.57 2.15
C SER A 78 -30.85 -13.45 3.21
N GLY A 79 -31.73 -12.47 2.97
CA GLY A 79 -31.99 -11.35 3.86
C GLY A 79 -31.17 -10.08 3.54
N ALA A 80 -31.48 -8.99 4.25
CA ALA A 80 -30.94 -7.66 3.98
C ALA A 80 -29.42 -7.59 4.06
N VAL A 81 -28.79 -8.32 4.97
CA VAL A 81 -27.32 -8.36 5.09
C VAL A 81 -26.71 -9.04 3.88
N ALA A 82 -27.25 -10.16 3.42
CA ALA A 82 -26.74 -10.90 2.27
C ALA A 82 -26.82 -10.10 0.96
N GLN A 83 -27.76 -9.15 0.84
CA GLN A 83 -27.87 -8.22 -0.27
C GLN A 83 -26.77 -7.15 -0.30
N ARG A 84 -26.10 -6.92 0.82
CA ARG A 84 -25.03 -5.94 0.98
C ARG A 84 -23.64 -6.57 1.06
N MET A 85 -23.55 -7.87 1.33
CA MET A 85 -22.28 -8.59 1.45
C MET A 85 -21.86 -9.18 0.11
N ARG A 86 -20.57 -9.10 -0.16
CA ARG A 86 -19.92 -9.70 -1.32
C ARG A 86 -18.71 -10.51 -0.87
N LEU A 87 -18.51 -11.66 -1.47
CA LEU A 87 -17.31 -12.47 -1.26
C LEU A 87 -16.48 -12.44 -2.53
N TRP A 88 -15.25 -12.01 -2.40
CA TRP A 88 -14.30 -11.94 -3.49
C TRP A 88 -12.93 -12.47 -3.04
N ARG A 89 -12.22 -13.13 -3.95
CA ARG A 89 -10.85 -13.58 -3.74
C ARG A 89 -9.97 -12.98 -4.82
N GLY A 90 -9.02 -12.16 -4.42
CA GLY A 90 -8.12 -11.47 -5.33
C GLY A 90 -7.11 -10.60 -4.59
N ASP A 91 -6.38 -9.81 -5.35
CA ASP A 91 -5.43 -8.84 -4.81
C ASP A 91 -6.17 -7.61 -4.29
N LEU A 92 -6.15 -7.39 -2.98
CA LEU A 92 -6.84 -6.26 -2.34
C LEU A 92 -6.36 -4.90 -2.88
N THR A 93 -5.13 -4.81 -3.37
CA THR A 93 -4.55 -3.56 -3.87
C THR A 93 -5.11 -3.10 -5.23
N VAL A 94 -5.92 -3.92 -5.89
CA VAL A 94 -6.65 -3.54 -7.11
C VAL A 94 -8.14 -3.34 -6.87
N LEU A 95 -8.62 -3.46 -5.64
CA LEU A 95 -10.03 -3.31 -5.32
C LEU A 95 -10.41 -1.81 -5.23
N ARG A 96 -11.33 -1.37 -6.10
CA ARG A 96 -11.93 -0.05 -6.04
C ARG A 96 -13.11 -0.08 -5.09
N ALA A 97 -12.94 0.56 -3.95
CA ALA A 97 -13.92 0.71 -2.88
C ALA A 97 -13.72 2.09 -2.21
N ASP A 98 -14.66 2.51 -1.36
CA ASP A 98 -14.45 3.72 -0.56
C ASP A 98 -13.25 3.55 0.38
N ALA A 99 -13.13 2.38 1.02
CA ALA A 99 -11.99 2.05 1.88
C ALA A 99 -11.64 0.56 1.82
N ILE A 100 -10.36 0.26 2.06
CA ILE A 100 -9.87 -1.09 2.33
C ILE A 100 -9.31 -1.16 3.76
N VAL A 101 -9.29 -2.35 4.35
CA VAL A 101 -8.75 -2.56 5.70
C VAL A 101 -7.32 -3.11 5.60
N ASN A 102 -6.41 -2.51 6.34
CA ASN A 102 -5.05 -2.99 6.54
C ASN A 102 -4.90 -3.59 7.95
N ALA A 103 -4.45 -4.84 8.04
CA ALA A 103 -4.00 -5.42 9.30
C ALA A 103 -2.61 -4.86 9.63
N ALA A 104 -2.60 -3.70 10.28
CA ALA A 104 -1.40 -2.94 10.61
C ALA A 104 -0.74 -3.43 11.90
N ASN A 105 0.48 -2.99 12.13
CA ASN A 105 1.09 -3.04 13.45
C ASN A 105 0.78 -1.75 14.22
N ASP A 106 1.03 -1.75 15.52
CA ASP A 106 0.77 -0.62 16.43
C ASP A 106 1.55 0.66 16.10
N ARG A 107 2.62 0.56 15.32
CA ARG A 107 3.40 1.71 14.85
C ARG A 107 2.86 2.32 13.55
N MET A 108 1.96 1.63 12.85
CA MET A 108 1.36 2.03 11.58
C MET A 108 2.38 2.39 10.48
N LEU A 109 3.61 1.92 10.55
CA LEU A 109 4.67 2.29 9.60
C LEU A 109 4.89 1.25 8.49
N GLY A 110 4.05 0.23 8.45
CA GLY A 110 4.17 -0.87 7.50
C GLY A 110 5.18 -1.93 7.94
N CYS A 111 5.33 -2.94 7.12
CA CYS A 111 6.32 -4.01 7.29
C CYS A 111 7.64 -3.59 6.66
N PHE A 112 8.73 -3.51 7.43
CA PHE A 112 10.05 -3.13 6.95
C PHE A 112 10.88 -4.31 6.40
N VAL A 113 10.28 -5.49 6.23
CA VAL A 113 10.96 -6.69 5.76
C VAL A 113 10.76 -6.85 4.25
N PRO A 114 11.77 -6.58 3.40
CA PRO A 114 11.66 -6.76 1.97
C PRO A 114 11.33 -8.21 1.60
N GLY A 115 10.35 -8.39 0.71
CA GLY A 115 9.90 -9.72 0.27
C GLY A 115 8.99 -10.46 1.25
N HIS A 116 8.68 -9.90 2.42
CA HIS A 116 7.68 -10.49 3.31
C HIS A 116 6.29 -10.45 2.69
N ILE A 117 5.64 -11.61 2.63
CA ILE A 117 4.30 -11.77 2.05
C ILE A 117 3.26 -11.51 3.13
N CYS A 118 2.86 -10.24 3.30
CA CYS A 118 1.76 -9.84 4.18
C CYS A 118 0.93 -8.74 3.50
N ILE A 119 -0.29 -8.56 3.97
CA ILE A 119 -1.20 -7.55 3.41
C ILE A 119 -0.69 -6.13 3.66
N ASP A 120 -0.12 -5.88 4.81
CA ASP A 120 0.49 -4.61 5.18
C ASP A 120 1.56 -4.19 4.14
N ASN A 121 2.52 -5.09 3.83
CA ASN A 121 3.55 -4.83 2.84
C ASN A 121 2.98 -4.61 1.42
N ALA A 122 1.95 -5.39 1.04
CA ALA A 122 1.31 -5.24 -0.26
C ALA A 122 0.62 -3.88 -0.42
N ILE A 123 -0.11 -3.42 0.62
CA ILE A 123 -0.79 -2.12 0.63
C ILE A 123 0.23 -0.98 0.55
N TYR A 124 1.27 -0.99 1.40
CA TYR A 124 2.31 0.05 1.37
C TYR A 124 3.08 0.10 0.05
N ALA A 125 3.38 -1.07 -0.54
CA ALA A 125 4.05 -1.13 -1.82
C ALA A 125 3.21 -0.56 -2.97
N ALA A 126 1.89 -0.77 -2.94
CA ALA A 126 0.97 -0.29 -3.95
C ALA A 126 0.58 1.19 -3.75
N ALA A 127 0.39 1.63 -2.52
CA ALA A 127 0.08 3.02 -2.18
C ALA A 127 1.27 3.95 -2.43
N GLY A 128 2.49 3.48 -2.22
CA GLY A 128 3.70 4.29 -2.28
C GLY A 128 4.06 4.94 -0.93
N PRO A 129 5.18 5.69 -0.88
CA PRO A 129 5.72 6.21 0.36
C PRO A 129 4.83 7.23 1.08
N GLY A 130 3.95 7.94 0.37
CA GLY A 130 3.02 8.91 0.95
C GLY A 130 2.18 8.33 2.08
N LEU A 131 1.73 7.07 1.94
CA LEU A 131 0.97 6.38 2.99
C LEU A 131 1.78 6.26 4.29
N ARG A 132 3.06 5.90 4.18
CA ARG A 132 3.93 5.78 5.37
C ARG A 132 4.23 7.13 6.01
N GLU A 133 4.38 8.18 5.21
CA GLU A 133 4.57 9.53 5.72
C GLU A 133 3.34 10.03 6.50
N GLU A 134 2.13 9.80 5.98
CA GLU A 134 0.88 10.16 6.66
C GLU A 134 0.73 9.40 7.99
N CYS A 135 0.99 8.09 7.99
CA CYS A 135 0.96 7.28 9.20
C CYS A 135 2.01 7.72 10.23
N ALA A 136 3.23 8.03 9.78
CA ALA A 136 4.29 8.53 10.65
C ALA A 136 3.92 9.87 11.30
N GLU A 137 3.31 10.78 10.53
CA GLU A 137 2.81 12.06 11.02
C GLU A 137 1.68 11.86 12.03
N HIS A 138 0.76 10.91 11.78
CA HIS A 138 -0.31 10.57 12.70
C HIS A 138 0.26 10.10 14.05
N ILE A 139 1.15 9.10 14.05
CA ILE A 139 1.78 8.55 15.26
C ILE A 139 2.58 9.63 16.00
N ARG A 140 3.30 10.50 15.26
CA ARG A 140 4.05 11.60 15.87
C ARG A 140 3.15 12.60 16.57
N ARG A 141 2.01 12.96 15.99
CA ARG A 141 1.01 13.85 16.62
C ARG A 141 0.33 13.21 17.81
N GLN A 142 0.03 11.92 17.72
CA GLN A 142 -0.59 11.13 18.80
C GLN A 142 0.38 10.95 19.98
N GLY A 143 1.68 10.80 19.72
CA GLY A 143 2.72 10.67 20.74
C GLY A 143 2.86 9.27 21.35
N HIS A 144 2.11 8.29 20.88
CA HIS A 144 2.17 6.89 21.32
C HIS A 144 1.75 5.94 20.17
N PRO A 145 2.10 4.64 20.22
CA PRO A 145 1.59 3.63 19.28
C PRO A 145 0.07 3.51 19.33
N GLU A 146 -0.53 2.97 18.28
CA GLU A 146 -1.97 2.73 18.22
C GLU A 146 -2.40 1.72 19.30
N PRO A 147 -3.42 2.06 20.10
CA PRO A 147 -3.97 1.11 21.06
C PRO A 147 -4.70 -0.03 20.35
N THR A 148 -4.65 -1.23 20.94
CA THR A 148 -5.45 -2.35 20.47
C THR A 148 -6.94 -2.03 20.48
N GLY A 149 -7.64 -2.32 19.39
CA GLY A 149 -9.08 -2.07 19.24
C GLY A 149 -9.43 -0.70 18.69
N THR A 150 -8.45 0.09 18.27
CA THR A 150 -8.66 1.32 17.50
C THR A 150 -8.51 1.09 16.00
N ALA A 151 -8.91 2.09 15.22
CA ALA A 151 -8.73 2.13 13.79
C ALA A 151 -8.46 3.55 13.33
N THR A 152 -7.47 3.72 12.45
CA THR A 152 -7.08 5.02 11.89
C THR A 152 -7.27 5.04 10.39
N LEU A 153 -7.85 6.11 9.88
CA LEU A 153 -8.11 6.34 8.46
C LEU A 153 -7.01 7.19 7.84
N THR A 154 -6.51 6.73 6.67
CA THR A 154 -5.58 7.50 5.83
C THR A 154 -6.07 7.55 4.39
N ALA A 155 -5.46 8.39 3.56
CA ALA A 155 -5.69 8.38 2.11
C ALA A 155 -5.16 7.08 1.46
N GLY A 156 -5.75 6.72 0.30
CA GLY A 156 -5.35 5.53 -0.47
C GLY A 156 -4.15 5.73 -1.38
N TYR A 157 -3.76 6.98 -1.67
CA TYR A 157 -2.65 7.33 -2.57
C TYR A 157 -2.80 6.69 -3.96
N HIS A 158 -1.87 5.81 -4.39
CA HIS A 158 -1.93 5.12 -5.70
C HIS A 158 -2.81 3.86 -5.70
N LEU A 159 -3.52 3.58 -4.60
CA LEU A 159 -4.53 2.53 -4.57
C LEU A 159 -5.81 2.97 -5.31
N PRO A 160 -6.58 2.05 -5.91
CA PRO A 160 -7.93 2.35 -6.41
C PRO A 160 -8.93 2.68 -5.29
N ALA A 161 -8.69 2.22 -4.07
CA ALA A 161 -9.46 2.58 -2.89
C ALA A 161 -9.14 4.02 -2.46
N SER A 162 -10.17 4.80 -2.11
CA SER A 162 -9.99 6.19 -1.67
C SER A 162 -9.28 6.31 -0.33
N PHE A 163 -9.52 5.34 0.56
CA PHE A 163 -8.98 5.34 1.93
C PHE A 163 -8.45 3.96 2.33
N VAL A 164 -7.57 3.98 3.35
CA VAL A 164 -7.11 2.78 4.06
C VAL A 164 -7.48 2.92 5.54
N ILE A 165 -8.13 1.90 6.10
CA ILE A 165 -8.43 1.77 7.53
C ILE A 165 -7.37 0.85 8.12
N HIS A 166 -6.49 1.40 8.95
CA HIS A 166 -5.46 0.66 9.68
C HIS A 166 -6.02 0.18 11.01
N THR A 167 -5.91 -1.11 11.29
CA THR A 167 -6.44 -1.74 12.51
C THR A 167 -5.57 -2.90 12.96
#